data_849b758d24921f64f22c140fa90538cd
#
_entry.id   849b758d24921f64f22c140fa90538cd
#
_cell.length_a   1.000
_cell.length_b   1.000
_cell.length_c   1.000
_cell.angle_alpha   90.00
_cell.angle_beta   90.00
_cell.angle_gamma   90.00
#
_symmetry.space_group_name_H-M   'P 1'
#
loop_
_entity.id
_entity.type
_entity.pdbx_description
1 polymer ?
#
loop_
_entity_poly.entity_id
_entity_poly.type
_entity_poly.pdbx_seq_one_letter_code
_entity_poly.pdbx_strand_id
1 'polypeptide(L)'
;MTFHKPCLLLAAVLLAAGCASGGKQAARTDAQPAAATKTADAGIFGDIPTGSAFAKIQLGMTQGQVHEILGQPTDSKSYQTGKAWIPFYFGPDVMRTDEFYKGVGVITYAGAGVGGVHWKVHKAVYNPAEDGFAK
;
A
#
# COMPACT_ATOMS: atom_id res chain seq x y z
N MET A 1 41.20 10.96 46.56
CA MET A 1 41.81 9.63 46.69
C MET A 1 41.48 8.88 45.43
N THR A 2 42.21 9.05 44.35
CA THR A 2 43.42 8.40 43.86
C THR A 2 43.38 6.89 44.04
N PHE A 3 43.35 6.17 42.92
CA PHE A 3 44.27 5.09 42.53
C PHE A 3 43.69 4.42 41.28
N HIS A 4 44.23 4.64 40.16
CA HIS A 4 45.36 4.05 39.41
C HIS A 4 45.02 2.76 38.70
N LYS A 5 45.18 2.88 37.38
CA LYS A 5 45.55 1.88 36.36
C LYS A 5 46.63 0.87 36.84
N PRO A 6 47.06 -0.13 36.08
CA PRO A 6 47.05 -0.29 34.63
C PRO A 6 46.98 -1.77 34.10
N CYS A 7 46.98 -1.90 32.74
CA CYS A 7 47.89 -2.73 31.92
C CYS A 7 47.55 -4.22 31.74
N LEU A 8 47.49 -4.81 30.66
CA LEU A 8 48.45 -5.14 29.61
C LEU A 8 47.86 -6.11 28.61
N LEU A 9 47.97 -5.78 27.37
CA LEU A 9 48.30 -6.57 26.19
C LEU A 9 48.19 -8.10 26.24
N LEU A 10 47.43 -8.68 25.29
CA LEU A 10 48.02 -9.67 24.38
C LEU A 10 47.26 -9.75 23.05
N ALA A 11 47.99 -9.58 22.00
CA ALA A 11 47.58 -9.78 20.61
C ALA A 11 47.44 -11.26 20.30
N ALA A 12 46.39 -11.62 19.56
CA ALA A 12 46.44 -12.85 18.74
C ALA A 12 45.69 -12.56 17.44
N VAL A 13 46.46 -12.42 16.42
CA VAL A 13 46.07 -12.43 15.01
C VAL A 13 45.71 -13.85 14.62
N LEU A 14 44.53 -14.07 14.12
CA LEU A 14 44.18 -15.23 13.32
C LEU A 14 43.35 -14.80 12.13
N LEU A 15 44.02 -14.80 10.98
CA LEU A 15 43.39 -14.73 9.68
C LEU A 15 42.57 -16.01 9.44
N ALA A 16 41.30 -15.84 9.14
CA ALA A 16 40.53 -16.84 8.38
C ALA A 16 39.73 -16.10 7.31
N ALA A 17 40.17 -16.28 6.08
CA ALA A 17 39.44 -15.90 4.89
C ALA A 17 38.17 -16.74 4.80
N GLY A 18 37.01 -16.10 4.74
CA GLY A 18 35.69 -16.72 4.55
C GLY A 18 34.85 -15.84 3.66
N CYS A 19 34.52 -16.35 2.49
CA CYS A 19 33.89 -15.73 1.34
C CYS A 19 32.73 -14.80 1.64
N ALA A 20 32.85 -13.62 1.09
CA ALA A 20 31.82 -12.66 0.89
C ALA A 20 30.75 -13.19 -0.08
N SER A 21 29.51 -13.36 0.38
CA SER A 21 28.36 -13.17 -0.48
C SER A 21 27.66 -11.89 -0.02
N GLY A 22 28.10 -10.79 -0.62
CA GLY A 22 27.50 -9.48 -0.46
C GLY A 22 26.13 -9.44 -1.10
N GLY A 23 25.11 -9.66 -0.31
CA GLY A 23 23.75 -9.21 -0.63
C GLY A 23 23.71 -7.69 -0.51
N LYS A 24 24.01 -6.97 -1.58
CA LYS A 24 23.66 -5.56 -1.72
C LYS A 24 22.15 -5.45 -1.74
N GLN A 25 21.60 -5.13 -0.61
CA GLN A 25 20.24 -4.59 -0.52
C GLN A 25 20.33 -3.14 -0.99
N ALA A 26 20.24 -2.98 -2.30
CA ALA A 26 20.06 -1.67 -2.92
C ALA A 26 18.71 -1.15 -2.49
N ALA A 27 18.72 -0.05 -1.76
CA ALA A 27 17.56 0.82 -1.63
C ALA A 27 17.14 1.23 -3.04
N ARG A 28 16.09 0.61 -3.56
CA ARG A 28 15.45 1.05 -4.79
C ARG A 28 14.54 2.22 -4.45
N THR A 29 15.10 3.39 -4.53
CA THR A 29 14.36 4.61 -4.78
C THR A 29 14.11 4.65 -6.29
N ASP A 30 13.13 3.89 -6.74
CA ASP A 30 12.62 4.04 -8.10
C ASP A 30 11.39 4.95 -8.02
N ALA A 31 11.67 6.23 -8.16
CA ALA A 31 10.68 7.17 -8.65
C ALA A 31 10.37 6.77 -10.09
N GLN A 32 9.39 5.93 -10.29
CA GLN A 32 8.91 5.56 -11.62
C GLN A 32 7.94 6.65 -12.07
N PRO A 33 8.22 7.35 -13.17
CA PRO A 33 7.27 8.30 -13.72
C PRO A 33 6.03 7.55 -14.19
N ALA A 34 4.87 8.07 -13.82
CA ALA A 34 3.57 7.55 -14.21
C ALA A 34 3.41 7.61 -15.73
N ALA A 35 3.81 6.53 -16.41
CA ALA A 35 3.33 6.23 -17.74
C ALA A 35 1.94 5.62 -17.57
N ALA A 36 0.94 6.29 -18.08
CA ALA A 36 -0.41 5.78 -18.21
C ALA A 36 -0.38 4.51 -19.07
N THR A 37 -0.22 3.37 -18.43
CA THR A 37 -0.34 2.06 -19.07
C THR A 37 -1.69 1.48 -18.72
N LYS A 38 -2.49 1.26 -19.74
CA LYS A 38 -3.75 0.54 -19.71
C LYS A 38 -3.68 -0.66 -18.77
N THR A 39 -4.65 -0.70 -17.83
CA THR A 39 -5.11 -1.91 -17.14
C THR A 39 -4.18 -2.47 -16.07
N ALA A 40 -3.75 -1.67 -15.11
CA ALA A 40 -3.55 -2.22 -13.79
C ALA A 40 -4.91 -2.14 -13.06
N ASP A 41 -5.60 -3.27 -12.96
CA ASP A 41 -6.90 -3.34 -12.30
C ASP A 41 -6.77 -3.09 -10.78
N ALA A 42 -5.58 -3.34 -10.22
CA ALA A 42 -5.22 -3.09 -8.83
C ALA A 42 -3.96 -2.22 -8.73
N GLY A 43 -3.89 -1.34 -7.75
CA GLY A 43 -2.71 -0.50 -7.53
C GLY A 43 -3.02 0.84 -6.86
N ILE A 44 -1.95 1.58 -6.59
CA ILE A 44 -2.02 2.96 -6.09
C ILE A 44 -1.48 3.87 -7.19
N PHE A 45 -2.26 4.88 -7.58
CA PHE A 45 -2.01 5.72 -8.73
C PHE A 45 -2.12 7.21 -8.38
N GLY A 46 -1.43 8.05 -9.14
CA GLY A 46 -1.41 9.50 -9.03
C GLY A 46 -0.14 10.04 -8.36
N ASP A 47 0.04 11.35 -8.45
CA ASP A 47 1.17 12.05 -7.84
C ASP A 47 0.86 12.35 -6.38
N ILE A 48 1.18 11.40 -5.50
CA ILE A 48 0.84 11.47 -4.09
C ILE A 48 1.86 12.35 -3.36
N PRO A 49 1.46 13.47 -2.75
CA PRO A 49 2.37 14.32 -2.00
C PRO A 49 2.96 13.58 -0.81
N THR A 50 4.28 13.69 -0.64
CA THR A 50 4.98 13.12 0.51
C THR A 50 4.40 13.70 1.82
N GLY A 51 4.01 12.83 2.75
CA GLY A 51 3.43 13.23 4.03
C GLY A 51 1.91 13.49 4.01
N SER A 52 1.24 13.36 2.86
CA SER A 52 -0.22 13.38 2.80
C SER A 52 -0.83 12.18 3.52
N ALA A 53 -2.06 12.33 4.00
CA ALA A 53 -2.81 11.20 4.59
C ALA A 53 -2.97 10.05 3.57
N PHE A 54 -3.15 10.38 2.29
CA PHE A 54 -3.27 9.39 1.21
C PHE A 54 -2.01 8.53 1.02
N ALA A 55 -0.82 9.07 1.31
CA ALA A 55 0.43 8.32 1.22
C ALA A 55 0.53 7.13 2.20
N LYS A 56 -0.35 7.09 3.21
CA LYS A 56 -0.43 6.00 4.19
C LYS A 56 -1.34 4.86 3.71
N ILE A 57 -2.08 5.05 2.63
CA ILE A 57 -2.98 4.04 2.09
C ILE A 57 -2.16 2.92 1.44
N GLN A 58 -2.55 1.68 1.72
CA GLN A 58 -1.92 0.49 1.18
C GLN A 58 -2.97 -0.48 0.65
N LEU A 59 -2.60 -1.24 -0.37
CA LEU A 59 -3.45 -2.32 -0.88
C LEU A 59 -3.73 -3.36 0.22
N GLY A 60 -4.95 -3.84 0.26
CA GLY A 60 -5.38 -4.82 1.25
C GLY A 60 -5.80 -4.25 2.61
N MET A 61 -5.67 -2.94 2.84
CA MET A 61 -6.26 -2.30 4.02
C MET A 61 -7.78 -2.50 4.03
N THR A 62 -8.34 -2.57 5.23
CA THR A 62 -9.80 -2.61 5.41
C THR A 62 -10.40 -1.20 5.26
N GLN A 63 -11.67 -1.14 4.92
CA GLN A 63 -12.43 0.11 4.84
C GLN A 63 -12.31 0.94 6.13
N GLY A 64 -12.43 0.29 7.31
CA GLY A 64 -12.28 0.97 8.59
C GLY A 64 -10.90 1.63 8.77
N GLN A 65 -9.81 0.95 8.38
CA GLN A 65 -8.46 1.52 8.46
C GLN A 65 -8.30 2.75 7.54
N VAL A 66 -8.92 2.72 6.36
CA VAL A 66 -8.91 3.88 5.47
C VAL A 66 -9.70 5.05 6.06
N HIS A 67 -10.87 4.78 6.65
CA HIS A 67 -11.67 5.82 7.33
C HIS A 67 -10.94 6.44 8.53
N GLU A 68 -10.10 5.68 9.24
CA GLU A 68 -9.24 6.24 10.30
C GLU A 68 -8.17 7.20 9.75
N ILE A 69 -7.72 6.98 8.52
CA ILE A 69 -6.66 7.79 7.88
C ILE A 69 -7.22 8.99 7.14
N LEU A 70 -8.27 8.80 6.33
CA LEU A 70 -8.84 9.81 5.42
C LEU A 70 -10.13 10.44 5.95
N GLY A 71 -10.74 9.83 6.96
CA GLY A 71 -12.08 10.20 7.42
C GLY A 71 -13.18 9.50 6.62
N GLN A 72 -14.41 10.00 6.75
CA GLN A 72 -15.56 9.46 6.00
C GLN A 72 -15.52 9.95 4.54
N PRO A 73 -15.89 9.10 3.57
CA PRO A 73 -16.01 9.52 2.19
C PRO A 73 -17.15 10.51 2.01
N THR A 74 -17.05 11.34 0.98
CA THR A 74 -18.12 12.28 0.60
C THR A 74 -19.29 11.53 -0.02
N ASP A 75 -18.99 10.51 -0.84
CA ASP A 75 -19.98 9.66 -1.50
C ASP A 75 -19.40 8.25 -1.72
N SER A 76 -20.26 7.28 -1.98
CA SER A 76 -19.87 5.91 -2.26
C SER A 76 -20.78 5.24 -3.28
N LYS A 77 -20.21 4.41 -4.14
CA LYS A 77 -20.94 3.66 -5.17
C LYS A 77 -20.50 2.21 -5.21
N SER A 78 -21.45 1.31 -5.03
CA SER A 78 -21.19 -0.12 -5.14
C SER A 78 -21.71 -0.67 -6.48
N TYR A 79 -20.95 -1.61 -7.05
CA TYR A 79 -21.31 -2.26 -8.32
C TYR A 79 -20.78 -3.69 -8.39
N GLN A 80 -21.41 -4.48 -9.26
CA GLN A 80 -20.97 -5.84 -9.53
C GLN A 80 -19.91 -5.84 -10.63
N THR A 81 -18.89 -6.67 -10.47
CA THR A 81 -17.90 -6.92 -11.51
C THR A 81 -18.38 -7.97 -12.51
N GLY A 82 -17.69 -8.10 -13.65
CA GLY A 82 -17.98 -9.17 -14.63
C GLY A 82 -17.91 -10.59 -14.04
N LYS A 83 -17.19 -10.76 -12.92
CA LYS A 83 -17.09 -12.06 -12.21
C LYS A 83 -18.40 -12.51 -11.58
N ALA A 84 -19.31 -11.58 -11.30
CA ALA A 84 -20.66 -11.90 -10.81
C ALA A 84 -21.49 -12.75 -11.79
N TRP A 85 -21.16 -12.69 -13.07
CA TRP A 85 -21.87 -13.39 -14.15
C TRP A 85 -21.25 -14.74 -14.52
N ILE A 86 -20.15 -15.14 -13.86
CA ILE A 86 -19.54 -16.45 -14.08
C ILE A 86 -20.32 -17.48 -13.25
N PRO A 87 -20.94 -18.49 -13.89
CA PRO A 87 -21.66 -19.53 -13.17
C PRO A 87 -20.76 -20.24 -12.15
N PHE A 88 -21.26 -20.43 -10.94
CA PHE A 88 -20.57 -21.12 -9.83
C PHE A 88 -19.25 -20.44 -9.36
N TYR A 89 -19.05 -19.16 -9.69
CA TYR A 89 -17.92 -18.41 -9.15
C TYR A 89 -18.24 -17.86 -7.76
N PHE A 90 -17.57 -18.39 -6.74
CA PHE A 90 -17.70 -17.98 -5.34
C PHE A 90 -16.42 -17.29 -4.81
N GLY A 91 -15.55 -16.86 -5.72
CA GLY A 91 -14.29 -16.21 -5.40
C GLY A 91 -14.44 -14.74 -5.00
N PRO A 92 -13.33 -14.09 -4.63
CA PRO A 92 -13.31 -12.66 -4.30
C PRO A 92 -13.57 -11.79 -5.53
N ASP A 93 -13.83 -10.48 -5.27
CA ASP A 93 -13.95 -9.46 -6.31
C ASP A 93 -15.18 -9.63 -7.22
N VAL A 94 -16.27 -10.15 -6.67
CA VAL A 94 -17.59 -10.18 -7.32
C VAL A 94 -18.26 -8.82 -7.25
N MET A 95 -18.05 -8.11 -6.16
CA MET A 95 -18.55 -6.75 -5.92
C MET A 95 -17.40 -5.81 -5.59
N ARG A 96 -17.54 -4.57 -6.03
CA ARG A 96 -16.64 -3.46 -5.68
C ARG A 96 -17.43 -2.29 -5.14
N THR A 97 -16.76 -1.52 -4.29
CA THR A 97 -17.27 -0.24 -3.78
C THR A 97 -16.20 0.81 -4.01
N ASP A 98 -16.57 1.88 -4.70
CA ASP A 98 -15.75 3.07 -4.85
C ASP A 98 -16.18 4.09 -3.81
N GLU A 99 -15.24 4.60 -3.05
CA GLU A 99 -15.41 5.71 -2.11
C GLU A 99 -14.73 6.95 -2.65
N PHE A 100 -15.49 8.03 -2.71
CA PHE A 100 -15.07 9.31 -3.26
C PHE A 100 -14.72 10.27 -2.12
N TYR A 101 -13.50 10.77 -2.13
CA TYR A 101 -12.97 11.72 -1.15
C TYR A 101 -12.67 13.04 -1.85
N LYS A 102 -13.47 14.06 -1.57
CA LYS A 102 -13.32 15.38 -2.19
C LYS A 102 -11.92 15.95 -1.99
N GLY A 103 -11.27 16.36 -3.09
CA GLY A 103 -9.92 16.94 -3.08
C GLY A 103 -8.79 15.94 -2.77
N VAL A 104 -9.11 14.66 -2.68
CA VAL A 104 -8.15 13.60 -2.34
C VAL A 104 -8.09 12.53 -3.42
N GLY A 105 -9.25 11.99 -3.82
CA GLY A 105 -9.31 10.95 -4.86
C GLY A 105 -10.32 9.86 -4.56
N VAL A 106 -10.12 8.70 -5.16
CA VAL A 106 -11.05 7.57 -5.11
C VAL A 106 -10.35 6.32 -4.60
N ILE A 107 -11.00 5.64 -3.65
CA ILE A 107 -10.56 4.34 -3.14
C ILE A 107 -11.55 3.27 -3.58
N THR A 108 -11.08 2.29 -4.32
CA THR A 108 -11.88 1.13 -4.75
C THR A 108 -11.60 -0.05 -3.82
N TYR A 109 -12.62 -0.57 -3.21
CA TYR A 109 -12.58 -1.79 -2.42
C TYR A 109 -13.13 -2.96 -3.22
N ALA A 110 -12.47 -4.11 -3.11
CA ALA A 110 -13.01 -5.37 -3.59
C ALA A 110 -13.53 -6.19 -2.42
N GLY A 111 -14.69 -6.80 -2.58
CA GLY A 111 -15.22 -7.75 -1.64
C GLY A 111 -14.33 -9.00 -1.60
N ALA A 112 -13.87 -9.38 -0.42
CA ALA A 112 -13.04 -10.57 -0.17
C ALA A 112 -13.77 -11.56 0.74
N GLY A 113 -13.41 -12.82 0.65
CA GLY A 113 -14.02 -13.89 1.42
C GLY A 113 -15.32 -14.42 0.82
N VAL A 114 -15.92 -15.40 1.48
CA VAL A 114 -17.19 -15.99 1.07
C VAL A 114 -18.30 -14.95 1.19
N GLY A 115 -19.00 -14.68 0.09
CA GLY A 115 -20.05 -13.66 0.04
C GLY A 115 -19.56 -12.22 -0.03
N GLY A 116 -18.25 -11.96 -0.17
CA GLY A 116 -17.71 -10.61 -0.36
C GLY A 116 -17.84 -9.70 0.87
N VAL A 117 -17.93 -10.28 2.07
CA VAL A 117 -18.21 -9.52 3.32
C VAL A 117 -17.04 -8.71 3.86
N HIS A 118 -15.83 -8.95 3.36
CA HIS A 118 -14.64 -8.22 3.77
C HIS A 118 -14.18 -7.27 2.67
N TRP A 119 -14.35 -5.98 2.91
CA TRP A 119 -13.93 -4.95 1.99
C TRP A 119 -12.45 -4.60 2.19
N LYS A 120 -11.66 -4.77 1.14
CA LYS A 120 -10.22 -4.46 1.14
C LYS A 120 -9.86 -3.56 -0.02
N VAL A 121 -8.96 -2.61 0.24
CA VAL A 121 -8.43 -1.72 -0.79
C VAL A 121 -7.83 -2.54 -1.93
N HIS A 122 -8.42 -2.41 -3.10
CA HIS A 122 -8.00 -3.01 -4.35
C HIS A 122 -7.29 -2.01 -5.25
N LYS A 123 -7.79 -0.78 -5.27
CA LYS A 123 -7.24 0.32 -6.06
C LYS A 123 -7.39 1.63 -5.30
N ALA A 124 -6.40 2.50 -5.40
CA ALA A 124 -6.45 3.85 -4.88
C ALA A 124 -5.94 4.82 -5.94
N VAL A 125 -6.69 5.86 -6.23
CA VAL A 125 -6.32 6.89 -7.22
C VAL A 125 -6.30 8.23 -6.52
N TYR A 126 -5.13 8.82 -6.38
CA TYR A 126 -4.99 10.17 -5.88
C TYR A 126 -5.34 11.17 -6.99
N ASN A 127 -6.30 12.04 -6.70
CA ASN A 127 -6.73 13.10 -7.60
C ASN A 127 -7.16 14.33 -6.79
N PRO A 128 -6.33 15.36 -6.68
CA PRO A 128 -6.68 16.56 -5.93
C PRO A 128 -7.85 17.38 -6.55
N ALA A 129 -8.21 17.08 -7.79
CA ALA A 129 -9.36 17.69 -8.46
C ALA A 129 -10.67 16.88 -8.31
N GLU A 130 -10.67 15.83 -7.46
CA GLU A 130 -11.84 15.01 -7.22
C GLU A 130 -12.95 15.82 -6.56
N ASP A 131 -14.15 15.81 -7.15
CA ASP A 131 -15.32 16.53 -6.63
C ASP A 131 -16.00 15.80 -5.45
N GLY A 132 -15.68 14.52 -5.28
CA GLY A 132 -16.15 13.68 -4.18
C GLY A 132 -17.50 13.03 -4.45
N PHE A 133 -17.98 13.00 -5.69
CA PHE A 133 -19.27 12.41 -6.04
C PHE A 133 -19.15 11.33 -7.13
N ALA A 134 -19.96 10.29 -6.99
CA ALA A 134 -20.11 9.24 -7.98
C ALA A 134 -20.72 9.78 -9.28
N LYS A 135 -20.14 9.41 -10.40
CA LYS A 135 -20.64 9.75 -11.75
C LYS A 135 -21.29 8.56 -12.42
#